data_339b5c02c61c09b9245ed45a0e1fc09d
#
_entry.id   339b5c02c61c09b9245ed45a0e1fc09d
#
_cell.length_a   1.000
_cell.length_b   1.000
_cell.length_c   1.000
_cell.angle_alpha   90.00
_cell.angle_beta   90.00
_cell.angle_gamma   90.00
#
_symmetry.space_group_name_H-M   'P 1'
#
loop_
_entity.id
_entity.type
_entity.pdbx_description
1 polymer ?
#
loop_
_entity_poly.entity_id
_entity_poly.type
_entity_poly.pdbx_seq_one_letter_code
_entity_poly.pdbx_strand_id
1 'polypeptide(L)'
;MKKILILSLLFISGWMSAQAVDLNKENRDPEYVKSIVSRSQKIVDKLGLTDAKTAEDVRNVIANRYFELNDIYEVRDAKVKKVKESGLTGEAKNEALKAAEDEKDAALYRSHFAFPANLSLFLDEKQIEAVKDGMTYGVVKVTYDSHLDMIPTLKEEEKAQIYAWLIEA
;
A
#
# COMPACT_ATOMS: atom_id res chain seq x y z
N MET A 1 -24.42 51.81 35.88
CA MET A 1 -24.95 50.48 35.51
C MET A 1 -24.08 49.94 34.36
N LYS A 2 -23.12 49.05 34.70
CA LYS A 2 -22.22 48.45 33.70
C LYS A 2 -22.86 47.14 33.19
N LYS A 3 -23.21 47.09 31.90
CA LYS A 3 -23.71 45.90 31.25
C LYS A 3 -22.51 45.00 30.89
N ILE A 4 -22.38 43.86 31.56
CA ILE A 4 -21.41 42.82 31.25
C ILE A 4 -22.01 42.00 30.10
N LEU A 5 -21.39 42.12 28.93
CA LEU A 5 -21.68 41.28 27.76
C LEU A 5 -20.91 39.97 27.93
N ILE A 6 -21.60 38.87 28.28
CA ILE A 6 -21.05 37.53 28.33
C ILE A 6 -21.05 36.97 26.90
N LEU A 7 -19.88 36.98 26.29
CA LEU A 7 -19.65 36.35 24.98
C LEU A 7 -19.51 34.81 25.19
N SER A 8 -20.58 34.06 24.97
CA SER A 8 -20.56 32.61 24.98
C SER A 8 -19.85 32.10 23.73
N LEU A 9 -18.59 31.68 23.90
CA LEU A 9 -17.85 30.97 22.86
C LEU A 9 -18.45 29.57 22.73
N LEU A 10 -19.30 29.38 21.72
CA LEU A 10 -19.73 28.04 21.29
C LEU A 10 -18.52 27.30 20.65
N PHE A 11 -17.89 26.43 21.42
CA PHE A 11 -16.98 25.43 20.87
C PHE A 11 -17.81 24.47 20.01
N ILE A 12 -17.85 24.73 18.71
CA ILE A 12 -18.27 23.73 17.73
C ILE A 12 -17.12 22.76 17.61
N SER A 13 -17.11 21.72 18.45
CA SER A 13 -16.31 20.51 18.23
C SER A 13 -16.89 19.84 17.01
N GLY A 14 -16.38 20.22 15.84
CA GLY A 14 -16.64 19.51 14.59
C GLY A 14 -16.09 18.10 14.74
N TRP A 15 -16.98 17.15 14.98
CA TRP A 15 -16.66 15.75 14.79
C TRP A 15 -16.43 15.57 13.29
N MET A 16 -15.16 15.56 12.89
CA MET A 16 -14.79 15.02 11.59
C MET A 16 -15.06 13.51 11.67
N SER A 17 -16.27 13.10 11.31
CA SER A 17 -16.52 11.70 10.99
C SER A 17 -15.60 11.35 9.83
N ALA A 18 -14.56 10.60 10.09
CA ALA A 18 -13.77 9.99 9.03
C ALA A 18 -14.77 9.21 8.15
N GLN A 19 -14.82 9.56 6.86
CA GLN A 19 -15.69 8.87 5.93
C GLN A 19 -15.26 7.42 5.88
N ALA A 20 -16.22 6.49 5.99
CA ALA A 20 -15.94 5.06 5.92
C ALA A 20 -15.24 4.72 4.59
N VAL A 21 -14.26 3.84 4.66
CA VAL A 21 -13.55 3.37 3.46
C VAL A 21 -14.35 2.24 2.82
N ASP A 22 -14.87 2.48 1.62
CA ASP A 22 -15.59 1.48 0.86
C ASP A 22 -14.62 0.44 0.26
N LEU A 23 -15.07 -0.80 0.18
CA LEU A 23 -14.33 -1.87 -0.47
C LEU A 23 -14.59 -1.87 -1.98
N ASN A 24 -13.54 -1.70 -2.80
CA ASN A 24 -13.60 -1.68 -4.27
C ASN A 24 -13.78 -3.08 -4.86
N LYS A 25 -14.95 -3.68 -4.64
CA LYS A 25 -15.25 -5.07 -5.04
C LYS A 25 -15.98 -5.21 -6.37
N GLU A 26 -16.44 -4.11 -6.99
CA GLU A 26 -17.21 -4.14 -8.22
C GLU A 26 -16.42 -4.78 -9.37
N ASN A 27 -17.11 -5.60 -10.16
CA ASN A 27 -16.56 -6.32 -11.32
C ASN A 27 -15.39 -7.27 -11.00
N ARG A 28 -15.27 -7.73 -9.74
CA ARG A 28 -14.24 -8.69 -9.30
C ARG A 28 -14.87 -10.04 -9.00
N ASP A 29 -14.08 -11.09 -9.18
CA ASP A 29 -14.48 -12.44 -8.76
C ASP A 29 -14.73 -12.48 -7.24
N PRO A 30 -15.89 -12.98 -6.76
CA PRO A 30 -16.22 -12.99 -5.33
C PRO A 30 -15.25 -13.80 -4.46
N GLU A 31 -14.71 -14.91 -4.97
CA GLU A 31 -13.75 -15.73 -4.21
C GLU A 31 -12.38 -15.02 -4.12
N TYR A 32 -11.99 -14.31 -5.18
CA TYR A 32 -10.81 -13.45 -5.12
C TYR A 32 -10.99 -12.33 -4.08
N VAL A 33 -12.13 -11.62 -4.09
CA VAL A 33 -12.42 -10.58 -3.09
C VAL A 33 -12.34 -11.15 -1.67
N LYS A 34 -12.99 -12.28 -1.41
CA LYS A 34 -12.98 -12.96 -0.11
C LYS A 34 -11.56 -13.32 0.34
N SER A 35 -10.74 -13.83 -0.58
CA SER A 35 -9.33 -14.17 -0.31
C SER A 35 -8.53 -12.94 0.11
N ILE A 36 -8.64 -11.83 -0.63
CA ILE A 36 -7.94 -10.58 -0.34
C ILE A 36 -8.42 -9.97 0.98
N VAL A 37 -9.73 -9.91 1.24
CA VAL A 37 -10.28 -9.42 2.51
C VAL A 37 -9.77 -10.26 3.68
N SER A 38 -9.75 -11.60 3.55
CA SER A 38 -9.21 -12.48 4.60
C SER A 38 -7.72 -12.24 4.85
N ARG A 39 -6.92 -12.03 3.79
CA ARG A 39 -5.50 -11.69 3.91
C ARG A 39 -5.30 -10.35 4.62
N SER A 40 -6.05 -9.34 4.23
CA SER A 40 -6.00 -8.01 4.84
C SER A 40 -6.41 -8.06 6.31
N GLN A 41 -7.44 -8.84 6.66
CA GLN A 41 -7.86 -9.04 8.05
C GLN A 41 -6.73 -9.62 8.92
N LYS A 42 -5.99 -10.62 8.43
CA LYS A 42 -4.85 -11.19 9.16
C LYS A 42 -3.74 -10.19 9.47
N ILE A 43 -3.60 -9.15 8.65
CA ILE A 43 -2.66 -8.05 8.91
C ILE A 43 -3.23 -7.17 10.02
N VAL A 44 -4.50 -6.76 9.89
CA VAL A 44 -5.20 -5.91 10.86
C VAL A 44 -5.24 -6.54 12.25
N ASP A 45 -5.46 -7.84 12.35
CA ASP A 45 -5.51 -8.59 13.63
C ASP A 45 -4.21 -8.46 14.45
N LYS A 46 -3.08 -8.14 13.79
CA LYS A 46 -1.77 -7.96 14.44
C LYS A 46 -1.51 -6.52 14.89
N LEU A 47 -2.35 -5.55 14.49
CA LEU A 47 -2.14 -4.13 14.78
C LEU A 47 -2.63 -3.69 16.15
N GLY A 48 -3.38 -4.54 16.87
CA GLY A 48 -3.91 -4.24 18.19
C GLY A 48 -5.01 -3.16 18.20
N LEU A 49 -5.72 -2.98 17.08
CA LEU A 49 -6.80 -2.00 16.98
C LEU A 49 -7.99 -2.44 17.84
N THR A 50 -8.49 -1.54 18.69
CA THR A 50 -9.62 -1.81 19.59
C THR A 50 -10.96 -1.34 19.06
N ASP A 51 -10.95 -0.34 18.15
CA ASP A 51 -12.15 0.15 17.50
C ASP A 51 -12.46 -0.67 16.24
N ALA A 52 -13.63 -1.32 16.23
CA ALA A 52 -14.03 -2.21 15.14
C ALA A 52 -14.22 -1.48 13.80
N LYS A 53 -14.66 -0.21 13.84
CA LYS A 53 -14.84 0.59 12.61
C LYS A 53 -13.49 0.94 12.00
N THR A 54 -12.56 1.42 12.82
CA THR A 54 -11.17 1.69 12.39
C THR A 54 -10.52 0.41 11.83
N ALA A 55 -10.69 -0.73 12.47
CA ALA A 55 -10.17 -2.00 11.98
C ALA A 55 -10.76 -2.38 10.62
N GLU A 56 -12.05 -2.14 10.39
CA GLU A 56 -12.70 -2.35 9.11
C GLU A 56 -12.18 -1.39 8.02
N ASP A 57 -12.07 -0.11 8.32
CA ASP A 57 -11.56 0.91 7.40
C ASP A 57 -10.12 0.59 6.98
N VAL A 58 -9.24 0.24 7.93
CA VAL A 58 -7.85 -0.18 7.65
C VAL A 58 -7.81 -1.45 6.79
N ARG A 59 -8.64 -2.46 7.12
CA ARG A 59 -8.76 -3.67 6.31
C ARG A 59 -9.13 -3.33 4.85
N ASN A 60 -10.09 -2.43 4.67
CA ASN A 60 -10.55 -2.02 3.35
C ASN A 60 -9.48 -1.23 2.59
N VAL A 61 -8.71 -0.35 3.26
CA VAL A 61 -7.54 0.33 2.65
C VAL A 61 -6.52 -0.70 2.14
N ILE A 62 -6.18 -1.70 2.96
CA ILE A 62 -5.22 -2.76 2.57
C ILE A 62 -5.77 -3.61 1.42
N ALA A 63 -7.04 -4.02 1.48
CA ALA A 63 -7.67 -4.81 0.44
C ALA A 63 -7.73 -4.04 -0.90
N ASN A 64 -8.10 -2.77 -0.86
CA ASN A 64 -8.13 -1.90 -2.04
C ASN A 64 -6.73 -1.72 -2.65
N ARG A 65 -5.67 -1.67 -1.83
CA ARG A 65 -4.30 -1.65 -2.34
C ARG A 65 -3.93 -2.94 -3.08
N TYR A 66 -4.31 -4.10 -2.57
CA TYR A 66 -4.12 -5.36 -3.30
C TYR A 66 -4.87 -5.37 -4.64
N PHE A 67 -6.10 -4.87 -4.67
CA PHE A 67 -6.88 -4.76 -5.91
C PHE A 67 -6.22 -3.82 -6.91
N GLU A 68 -5.77 -2.65 -6.48
CA GLU A 68 -5.06 -1.67 -7.31
C GLU A 68 -3.79 -2.27 -7.93
N LEU A 69 -2.98 -2.95 -7.12
CA LEU A 69 -1.76 -3.61 -7.61
C LEU A 69 -2.11 -4.67 -8.66
N ASN A 70 -3.12 -5.51 -8.38
CA ASN A 70 -3.57 -6.53 -9.35
C ASN A 70 -4.00 -5.89 -10.68
N ASP A 71 -4.80 -4.82 -10.64
CA ASP A 71 -5.28 -4.13 -11.83
C ASP A 71 -4.12 -3.57 -12.68
N ILE A 72 -3.10 -3.00 -12.03
CA ILE A 72 -1.88 -2.52 -12.71
C ILE A 72 -1.15 -3.66 -13.42
N TYR A 73 -0.99 -4.80 -12.76
CA TYR A 73 -0.34 -5.97 -13.36
C TYR A 73 -1.18 -6.60 -14.47
N GLU A 74 -2.50 -6.69 -14.33
CA GLU A 74 -3.40 -7.19 -15.38
C GLU A 74 -3.34 -6.33 -16.64
N VAL A 75 -3.28 -5.00 -16.52
CA VAL A 75 -3.10 -4.09 -17.66
C VAL A 75 -1.77 -4.36 -18.37
N ARG A 76 -0.68 -4.52 -17.63
CA ARG A 76 0.64 -4.86 -18.16
C ARG A 76 0.59 -6.22 -18.89
N ASP A 77 0.02 -7.24 -18.25
CA ASP A 77 -0.03 -8.60 -18.79
C ASP A 77 -0.87 -8.66 -20.08
N ALA A 78 -1.98 -7.93 -20.14
CA ALA A 78 -2.78 -7.81 -21.36
C ALA A 78 -1.99 -7.18 -22.51
N LYS A 79 -1.17 -6.16 -22.23
CA LYS A 79 -0.29 -5.52 -23.25
C LYS A 79 0.81 -6.47 -23.70
N VAL A 80 1.49 -7.12 -22.78
CA VAL A 80 2.54 -8.11 -23.08
C VAL A 80 1.96 -9.25 -23.94
N LYS A 81 0.75 -9.73 -23.62
CA LYS A 81 0.06 -10.74 -24.44
C LYS A 81 -0.17 -10.25 -25.87
N LYS A 82 -0.73 -9.03 -26.03
CA LYS A 82 -0.95 -8.42 -27.36
C LYS A 82 0.35 -8.32 -28.15
N VAL A 83 1.46 -7.91 -27.52
CA VAL A 83 2.77 -7.83 -28.19
C VAL A 83 3.24 -9.21 -28.63
N LYS A 84 3.07 -10.25 -27.80
CA LYS A 84 3.44 -11.63 -28.16
C LYS A 84 2.62 -12.17 -29.34
N GLU A 85 1.37 -11.76 -29.47
CA GLU A 85 0.43 -12.17 -30.52
C GLU A 85 0.52 -11.31 -31.80
N SER A 86 1.19 -10.13 -31.76
CA SER A 86 1.22 -9.17 -32.88
C SER A 86 2.13 -9.55 -34.04
N GLY A 87 2.95 -10.60 -33.91
CA GLY A 87 3.96 -10.98 -34.91
C GLY A 87 5.20 -10.07 -34.94
N LEU A 88 5.33 -9.09 -34.04
CA LEU A 88 6.53 -8.27 -33.90
C LEU A 88 7.74 -9.13 -33.54
N THR A 89 8.91 -8.79 -34.11
CA THR A 89 10.18 -9.45 -33.87
C THR A 89 11.31 -8.45 -33.64
N GLY A 90 12.45 -8.91 -33.15
CA GLY A 90 13.65 -8.09 -32.97
C GLY A 90 13.43 -6.88 -32.05
N GLU A 91 13.98 -5.74 -32.46
CA GLU A 91 13.98 -4.49 -31.68
C GLU A 91 12.57 -3.97 -31.43
N ALA A 92 11.71 -3.95 -32.45
CA ALA A 92 10.32 -3.49 -32.31
C ALA A 92 9.53 -4.26 -31.22
N LYS A 93 9.76 -5.57 -31.10
CA LYS A 93 9.16 -6.38 -30.04
C LYS A 93 9.69 -5.98 -28.67
N ASN A 94 11.01 -5.81 -28.56
CA ASN A 94 11.65 -5.43 -27.28
C ASN A 94 11.20 -4.04 -26.82
N GLU A 95 11.10 -3.08 -27.72
CA GLU A 95 10.58 -1.73 -27.42
C GLU A 95 9.12 -1.78 -26.94
N ALA A 96 8.27 -2.56 -27.63
CA ALA A 96 6.86 -2.70 -27.21
C ALA A 96 6.70 -3.38 -25.85
N LEU A 97 7.52 -4.39 -25.55
CA LEU A 97 7.55 -5.03 -24.22
C LEU A 97 8.05 -4.05 -23.16
N LYS A 98 9.13 -3.31 -23.45
CA LYS A 98 9.65 -2.30 -22.55
C LYS A 98 8.62 -1.20 -22.26
N ALA A 99 7.91 -0.73 -23.26
CA ALA A 99 6.86 0.28 -23.06
C ALA A 99 5.74 -0.21 -22.13
N ALA A 100 5.37 -1.51 -22.17
CA ALA A 100 4.40 -2.09 -21.25
C ALA A 100 4.92 -2.12 -19.81
N GLU A 101 6.21 -2.44 -19.60
CA GLU A 101 6.83 -2.40 -18.27
C GLU A 101 6.98 -0.96 -17.75
N ASP A 102 7.47 -0.02 -18.58
CA ASP A 102 7.63 1.38 -18.21
C ASP A 102 6.27 2.00 -17.77
N GLU A 103 5.18 1.63 -18.43
CA GLU A 103 3.83 2.11 -18.06
C GLU A 103 3.36 1.51 -16.72
N LYS A 104 3.61 0.23 -16.46
CA LYS A 104 3.36 -0.41 -15.18
C LYS A 104 4.15 0.31 -14.07
N ASP A 105 5.45 0.54 -14.29
CA ASP A 105 6.31 1.20 -13.31
C ASP A 105 5.84 2.63 -13.01
N ALA A 106 5.43 3.37 -14.04
CA ALA A 106 4.83 4.69 -13.88
C ALA A 106 3.50 4.65 -13.09
N ALA A 107 2.69 3.62 -13.28
CA ALA A 107 1.44 3.44 -12.52
C ALA A 107 1.72 3.11 -11.05
N LEU A 108 2.66 2.21 -10.77
CA LEU A 108 3.10 1.88 -9.42
C LEU A 108 3.66 3.11 -8.70
N TYR A 109 4.51 3.89 -9.36
CA TYR A 109 5.07 5.11 -8.80
C TYR A 109 4.00 6.14 -8.45
N ARG A 110 3.02 6.38 -9.34
CA ARG A 110 1.91 7.31 -9.07
C ARG A 110 1.07 6.92 -7.85
N SER A 111 0.88 5.63 -7.62
CA SER A 111 0.07 5.11 -6.49
C SER A 111 0.87 4.89 -5.21
N HIS A 112 2.20 4.98 -5.26
CA HIS A 112 3.09 4.65 -4.13
C HIS A 112 2.78 5.47 -2.88
N PHE A 113 2.62 6.78 -3.00
CA PHE A 113 2.43 7.68 -1.86
C PHE A 113 0.99 7.70 -1.32
N ALA A 114 0.01 7.31 -2.14
CA ALA A 114 -1.40 7.34 -1.73
C ALA A 114 -1.70 6.30 -0.64
N PHE A 115 -1.08 5.13 -0.71
CA PHE A 115 -1.34 4.04 0.23
C PHE A 115 -0.94 4.38 1.68
N PRO A 116 0.31 4.76 1.99
CA PRO A 116 0.67 5.17 3.35
C PRO A 116 -0.08 6.43 3.81
N ALA A 117 -0.38 7.36 2.92
CA ALA A 117 -1.19 8.54 3.24
C ALA A 117 -2.63 8.16 3.67
N ASN A 118 -3.25 7.20 3.01
CA ASN A 118 -4.57 6.70 3.40
C ASN A 118 -4.52 5.96 4.76
N LEU A 119 -3.47 5.19 5.02
CA LEU A 119 -3.29 4.51 6.31
C LEU A 119 -3.06 5.51 7.45
N SER A 120 -2.36 6.63 7.22
CA SER A 120 -2.07 7.64 8.24
C SER A 120 -3.32 8.35 8.78
N LEU A 121 -4.48 8.20 8.14
CA LEU A 121 -5.76 8.67 8.66
C LEU A 121 -6.24 7.83 9.87
N PHE A 122 -5.71 6.63 10.06
CA PHE A 122 -6.19 5.65 11.03
C PHE A 122 -5.08 5.09 11.93
N LEU A 123 -3.84 5.09 11.47
CA LEU A 123 -2.71 4.37 12.06
C LEU A 123 -1.55 5.29 12.37
N ASP A 124 -0.78 4.95 13.40
CA ASP A 124 0.52 5.56 13.65
C ASP A 124 1.60 4.98 12.71
N GLU A 125 2.79 5.58 12.76
CA GLU A 125 3.91 5.23 11.87
C GLU A 125 4.37 3.77 12.04
N LYS A 126 4.40 3.25 13.28
CA LYS A 126 4.78 1.87 13.57
C LYS A 126 3.76 0.87 13.04
N GLN A 127 2.48 1.21 13.13
CA GLN A 127 1.40 0.39 12.59
C GLN A 127 1.41 0.39 11.05
N ILE A 128 1.73 1.53 10.42
CA ILE A 128 1.89 1.61 8.95
C ILE A 128 3.06 0.71 8.50
N GLU A 129 4.20 0.75 9.19
CA GLU A 129 5.31 -0.16 8.89
C GLU A 129 4.92 -1.63 9.09
N ALA A 130 4.17 -1.96 10.14
CA ALA A 130 3.67 -3.32 10.34
C ALA A 130 2.71 -3.78 9.23
N VAL A 131 1.91 -2.87 8.66
CA VAL A 131 1.06 -3.16 7.49
C VAL A 131 1.92 -3.48 6.27
N LYS A 132 2.92 -2.64 5.95
CA LYS A 132 3.84 -2.85 4.82
C LYS A 132 4.56 -4.19 4.95
N ASP A 133 5.12 -4.48 6.13
CA ASP A 133 5.77 -5.75 6.43
C ASP A 133 4.82 -6.94 6.28
N GLY A 134 3.59 -6.81 6.78
CA GLY A 134 2.56 -7.84 6.64
C GLY A 134 2.14 -8.09 5.18
N MET A 135 2.11 -7.05 4.35
CA MET A 135 1.79 -7.18 2.92
C MET A 135 2.89 -7.88 2.13
N THR A 136 4.14 -7.74 2.54
CA THR A 136 5.33 -8.33 1.91
C THR A 136 5.82 -9.60 2.62
N TYR A 137 5.06 -10.12 3.59
CA TYR A 137 5.42 -11.33 4.35
C TYR A 137 6.76 -11.22 5.09
N GLY A 138 7.12 -10.04 5.57
CA GLY A 138 8.36 -9.81 6.29
C GLY A 138 9.60 -9.83 5.40
N VAL A 139 9.45 -9.62 4.10
CA VAL A 139 10.56 -9.73 3.13
C VAL A 139 11.71 -8.78 3.43
N VAL A 140 11.43 -7.59 3.97
CA VAL A 140 12.46 -6.62 4.34
C VAL A 140 13.44 -7.22 5.35
N LYS A 141 12.89 -7.79 6.45
CA LYS A 141 13.73 -8.41 7.49
C LYS A 141 14.53 -9.59 6.94
N VAL A 142 13.89 -10.49 6.21
CA VAL A 142 14.54 -11.67 5.66
C VAL A 142 15.66 -11.29 4.69
N THR A 143 15.41 -10.31 3.82
CA THR A 143 16.40 -9.82 2.85
C THR A 143 17.55 -9.11 3.55
N TYR A 144 17.25 -8.29 4.56
CA TYR A 144 18.27 -7.59 5.35
C TYR A 144 19.18 -8.57 6.09
N ASP A 145 18.60 -9.51 6.82
CA ASP A 145 19.37 -10.54 7.54
C ASP A 145 20.25 -11.34 6.56
N SER A 146 19.74 -11.69 5.37
CA SER A 146 20.53 -12.38 4.34
C SER A 146 21.70 -11.55 3.85
N HIS A 147 21.58 -10.23 3.71
CA HIS A 147 22.72 -9.36 3.36
C HIS A 147 23.78 -9.36 4.45
N LEU A 148 23.36 -9.31 5.72
CA LEU A 148 24.31 -9.35 6.85
C LEU A 148 25.06 -10.66 6.91
N ASP A 149 24.40 -11.79 6.64
CA ASP A 149 24.99 -13.12 6.62
C ASP A 149 25.97 -13.29 5.45
N MET A 150 25.62 -12.80 4.27
CA MET A 150 26.48 -12.90 3.07
C MET A 150 27.69 -11.98 3.13
N ILE A 151 27.61 -10.83 3.79
CA ILE A 151 28.69 -9.82 3.85
C ILE A 151 28.95 -9.44 5.31
N PRO A 152 29.61 -10.30 6.09
CA PRO A 152 29.82 -10.05 7.53
C PRO A 152 30.76 -8.87 7.84
N THR A 153 31.41 -8.30 6.81
CA THR A 153 32.33 -7.16 6.93
C THR A 153 31.65 -5.80 6.72
N LEU A 154 30.33 -5.77 6.52
CA LEU A 154 29.57 -4.51 6.36
C LEU A 154 29.75 -3.61 7.60
N LYS A 155 30.05 -2.35 7.34
CA LYS A 155 30.08 -1.29 8.35
C LYS A 155 28.65 -0.90 8.76
N GLU A 156 28.51 -0.29 9.94
CA GLU A 156 27.19 0.12 10.44
C GLU A 156 26.47 1.11 9.50
N GLU A 157 27.21 2.01 8.84
CA GLU A 157 26.69 2.96 7.88
C GLU A 157 26.14 2.25 6.62
N GLU A 158 26.84 1.22 6.14
CA GLU A 158 26.43 0.40 4.99
C GLU A 158 25.19 -0.45 5.33
N LYS A 159 25.15 -1.01 6.53
CA LYS A 159 23.98 -1.73 7.05
C LYS A 159 22.75 -0.81 7.12
N ALA A 160 22.91 0.39 7.67
CA ALA A 160 21.84 1.38 7.75
C ALA A 160 21.33 1.79 6.36
N GLN A 161 22.25 1.97 5.39
CA GLN A 161 21.90 2.33 4.02
C GLN A 161 21.15 1.20 3.30
N ILE A 162 21.59 -0.05 3.46
CA ILE A 162 20.90 -1.23 2.89
C ILE A 162 19.49 -1.32 3.49
N TYR A 163 19.35 -1.16 4.81
CA TYR A 163 18.04 -1.19 5.46
C TYR A 163 17.10 -0.09 4.93
N ALA A 164 17.60 1.13 4.78
CA ALA A 164 16.85 2.26 4.23
C ALA A 164 16.34 1.96 2.81
N TRP A 165 17.19 1.43 1.94
CA TRP A 165 16.79 1.05 0.57
C TRP A 165 15.75 -0.06 0.55
N LEU A 166 15.82 -1.04 1.46
CA LEU A 166 14.83 -2.12 1.55
C LEU A 166 13.46 -1.63 2.05
N ILE A 167 13.44 -0.60 2.89
CA ILE A 167 12.19 0.03 3.35
C ILE A 167 11.55 0.87 2.25
N GLU A 168 12.36 1.50 1.38
CA GLU A 168 11.89 2.33 0.28
C GLU A 168 11.35 1.51 -0.91
N ALA A 169 11.91 0.33 -1.16
CA ALA A 169 11.56 -0.53 -2.29
C ALA A 169 10.17 -1.19 -2.14
#